data_e03dd971c8494a3567c4e44d74d38352
#
_entry.id   e03dd971c8494a3567c4e44d74d38352
#
_cell.length_a   1.000
_cell.length_b   1.000
_cell.length_c   1.000
_cell.angle_alpha   90.00
_cell.angle_beta   90.00
_cell.angle_gamma   90.00
#
_symmetry.space_group_name_H-M   'P 1'
#
loop_
_entity.id
_entity.type
_entity.pdbx_description
1 polymer ?
#
loop_
_entity_poly.entity_id
_entity_poly.type
_entity_poly.pdbx_seq_one_letter_code
_entity_poly.pdbx_strand_id
1 'polypeptide(L)'
;MLPGRERLFAGYQELEVYGLMDPARDIGGDLYDAFFIAPRRLALTIGDVSGKGIPAALFMARVIAQLRQVAMSETSPAALMARLNASLCEQNEAGMFVTLIYLVYDLDSGEYLYSNAGHNPPAVIGNGRCTYLDPPKGLVAGMMGEARYLQKAGTLAPGHTLMLYTDGVTEAFDPADALYGEDRFASGLAATSEPGAAALVTQARLSVDLHASGAAQSDDITFLALRRVL
;
A
#
# COMPACT_ATOMS: atom_id res chain seq x y z
N MET A 1 12.49 -9.96 -3.49
CA MET A 1 12.82 -9.53 -2.11
C MET A 1 12.11 -8.21 -1.92
N LEU A 2 11.22 -8.12 -0.93
CA LEU A 2 10.53 -6.87 -0.61
C LEU A 2 11.55 -5.86 -0.09
N PRO A 3 11.46 -4.57 -0.45
CA PRO A 3 12.34 -3.55 0.10
C PRO A 3 12.13 -3.46 1.63
N GLY A 4 13.23 -3.48 2.38
CA GLY A 4 13.20 -3.35 3.84
C GLY A 4 12.87 -1.93 4.31
N ARG A 5 13.15 -1.64 5.61
CA ARG A 5 12.95 -0.32 6.26
C ARG A 5 13.89 0.77 5.71
N GLU A 6 14.33 0.68 4.47
CA GLU A 6 15.31 1.58 3.89
C GLU A 6 14.62 2.67 3.05
N ARG A 7 15.30 3.82 2.95
CA ARG A 7 14.89 4.87 2.04
C ARG A 7 15.08 4.39 0.61
N LEU A 8 13.97 4.15 -0.09
CA LEU A 8 13.97 3.73 -1.49
C LEU A 8 14.31 4.94 -2.39
N PHE A 9 15.08 4.69 -3.45
CA PHE A 9 15.41 5.70 -4.48
C PHE A 9 16.14 6.94 -3.95
N ALA A 10 17.09 6.80 -3.03
CA ALA A 10 17.84 7.89 -2.43
C ALA A 10 18.56 8.83 -3.43
N GLY A 11 18.72 8.42 -4.69
CA GLY A 11 19.30 9.23 -5.76
C GLY A 11 18.36 10.27 -6.38
N TYR A 12 17.05 10.20 -6.10
CA TYR A 12 16.06 11.14 -6.62
C TYR A 12 15.80 12.25 -5.59
N GLN A 13 16.06 13.49 -5.95
CA GLN A 13 15.89 14.63 -5.06
C GLN A 13 14.44 15.14 -5.00
N GLU A 14 13.66 14.87 -6.03
CA GLU A 14 12.28 15.31 -6.18
C GLU A 14 11.25 14.43 -5.42
N LEU A 15 11.67 13.28 -4.94
CA LEU A 15 10.79 12.37 -4.21
C LEU A 15 11.50 11.66 -3.05
N GLU A 16 10.71 11.21 -2.11
CA GLU A 16 11.12 10.24 -1.09
C GLU A 16 10.13 9.08 -1.09
N VAL A 17 10.65 7.86 -1.08
CA VAL A 17 9.83 6.65 -0.90
C VAL A 17 10.36 5.90 0.31
N TYR A 18 9.46 5.49 1.18
CA TYR A 18 9.81 4.72 2.37
C TYR A 18 8.76 3.64 2.62
N GLY A 19 9.21 2.39 2.77
CA GLY A 19 8.36 1.26 3.10
C GLY A 19 8.75 0.66 4.44
N LEU A 20 7.76 0.18 5.18
CA LEU A 20 7.92 -0.57 6.42
C LEU A 20 6.92 -1.71 6.42
N MET A 21 7.37 -2.89 6.82
CA MET A 21 6.53 -4.07 7.05
C MET A 21 6.98 -4.74 8.34
N ASP A 22 6.06 -4.89 9.26
CA ASP A 22 6.24 -5.64 10.50
C ASP A 22 5.23 -6.80 10.51
N PRO A 23 5.66 -8.02 10.19
CA PRO A 23 4.77 -9.18 10.17
C PRO A 23 4.38 -9.58 11.60
N ALA A 24 3.12 -10.00 11.78
CA ALA A 24 2.60 -10.51 13.06
C ALA A 24 3.18 -11.88 13.42
N ARG A 25 3.69 -12.61 12.42
CA ARG A 25 4.31 -13.95 12.55
C ARG A 25 5.59 -14.01 11.75
N ASP A 26 6.28 -15.16 11.80
CA ASP A 26 7.51 -15.37 11.04
C ASP A 26 7.36 -15.11 9.53
N ILE A 27 6.17 -15.29 8.98
CA ILE A 27 5.86 -15.04 7.56
C ILE A 27 4.47 -14.42 7.46
N GLY A 28 4.40 -13.21 6.87
CA GLY A 28 3.17 -12.45 6.64
C GLY A 28 2.54 -12.68 5.27
N GLY A 29 1.28 -12.24 5.13
CA GLY A 29 0.53 -12.16 3.87
C GLY A 29 0.68 -10.82 3.16
N ASP A 30 1.05 -9.79 3.88
CA ASP A 30 1.24 -8.44 3.36
C ASP A 30 2.32 -8.36 2.29
N LEU A 31 2.14 -7.42 1.38
CA LEU A 31 3.12 -7.07 0.36
C LEU A 31 3.16 -5.57 0.13
N TYR A 32 4.32 -5.04 -0.18
CA TYR A 32 4.47 -3.75 -0.85
C TYR A 32 5.63 -3.79 -1.83
N ASP A 33 5.58 -2.92 -2.82
CA ASP A 33 6.65 -2.79 -3.79
C ASP A 33 6.67 -1.39 -4.41
N ALA A 34 7.86 -0.95 -4.83
CA ALA A 34 8.05 0.30 -5.55
C ALA A 34 9.16 0.12 -6.59
N PHE A 35 8.87 0.40 -7.85
CA PHE A 35 9.81 0.21 -8.96
C PHE A 35 9.45 1.08 -10.16
N PHE A 36 10.45 1.42 -10.97
CA PHE A 36 10.24 2.16 -12.19
C PHE A 36 9.72 1.28 -13.32
N ILE A 37 8.62 1.71 -13.96
CA ILE A 37 8.07 1.10 -15.18
C ILE A 37 8.49 1.85 -16.44
N ALA A 38 9.00 3.07 -16.28
CA ALA A 38 9.58 3.92 -17.31
C ALA A 38 10.51 4.94 -16.63
N PRO A 39 11.37 5.67 -17.35
CA PRO A 39 12.40 6.56 -16.76
C PRO A 39 11.89 7.57 -15.73
N ARG A 40 10.65 8.04 -15.85
CA ARG A 40 10.04 9.05 -14.95
C ARG A 40 8.70 8.57 -14.39
N ARG A 41 8.38 7.28 -14.49
CA ARG A 41 7.14 6.70 -13.99
C ARG A 41 7.42 5.64 -12.95
N LEU A 42 7.03 5.92 -11.72
CA LEU A 42 7.18 5.06 -10.56
C LEU A 42 5.88 4.31 -10.28
N ALA A 43 5.96 2.99 -10.24
CA ALA A 43 4.87 2.15 -9.76
C ALA A 43 5.02 1.92 -8.25
N LEU A 44 3.90 2.04 -7.53
CA LEU A 44 3.78 1.67 -6.12
C LEU A 44 2.62 0.69 -5.96
N THR A 45 2.80 -0.29 -5.12
CA THR A 45 1.75 -1.26 -4.78
C THR A 45 1.84 -1.65 -3.32
N ILE A 46 0.69 -1.91 -2.73
CA ILE A 46 0.52 -2.50 -1.41
C ILE A 46 -0.68 -3.44 -1.45
N GLY A 47 -0.66 -4.50 -0.68
CA GLY A 47 -1.75 -5.45 -0.61
C GLY A 47 -1.62 -6.39 0.56
N ASP A 48 -2.72 -7.08 0.84
CA ASP A 48 -2.80 -8.13 1.83
C ASP A 48 -3.44 -9.38 1.23
N VAL A 49 -2.79 -10.52 1.41
CA VAL A 49 -3.22 -11.83 0.91
C VAL A 49 -4.06 -12.53 1.97
N SER A 50 -5.21 -13.04 1.56
CA SER A 50 -6.09 -13.84 2.41
C SER A 50 -5.38 -15.05 3.01
N GLY A 51 -5.64 -15.30 4.30
CA GLY A 51 -5.04 -16.42 5.03
C GLY A 51 -3.68 -16.07 5.65
N LYS A 52 -2.99 -17.07 6.19
CA LYS A 52 -1.75 -16.87 6.96
C LYS A 52 -0.73 -17.96 6.69
N GLY A 53 0.54 -17.67 6.95
CA GLY A 53 1.64 -18.64 6.85
C GLY A 53 2.11 -18.95 5.42
N ILE A 54 2.68 -20.11 5.21
CA ILE A 54 3.37 -20.49 3.96
C ILE A 54 2.48 -20.34 2.71
N PRO A 55 1.20 -20.77 2.68
CA PRO A 55 0.35 -20.60 1.50
C PRO A 55 0.16 -19.13 1.13
N ALA A 56 -0.09 -18.25 2.11
CA ALA A 56 -0.24 -16.81 1.89
C ALA A 56 1.05 -16.20 1.34
N ALA A 57 2.20 -16.55 1.91
CA ALA A 57 3.50 -16.07 1.44
C ALA A 57 3.84 -16.52 0.00
N LEU A 58 3.49 -17.74 -0.39
CA LEU A 58 3.68 -18.22 -1.75
C LEU A 58 2.76 -17.49 -2.74
N PHE A 59 1.50 -17.26 -2.34
CA PHE A 59 0.55 -16.49 -3.15
C PHE A 59 1.01 -15.02 -3.27
N MET A 60 1.48 -14.39 -2.20
CA MET A 60 2.08 -13.05 -2.18
C MET A 60 3.26 -12.96 -3.17
N ALA A 61 4.18 -13.92 -3.13
CA ALA A 61 5.31 -13.95 -4.07
C ALA A 61 4.84 -14.07 -5.54
N ARG A 62 3.80 -14.88 -5.79
CA ARG A 62 3.15 -14.97 -7.11
C ARG A 62 2.53 -13.64 -7.53
N VAL A 63 1.81 -12.96 -6.64
CA VAL A 63 1.21 -11.65 -6.91
C VAL A 63 2.28 -10.65 -7.34
N ILE A 64 3.37 -10.50 -6.58
CA ILE A 64 4.47 -9.57 -6.90
C ILE A 64 5.11 -9.90 -8.25
N ALA A 65 5.43 -11.18 -8.50
CA ALA A 65 6.08 -11.60 -9.74
C ALA A 65 5.21 -11.30 -10.96
N GLN A 66 3.92 -11.64 -10.91
CA GLN A 66 2.98 -11.40 -12.00
C GLN A 66 2.67 -9.91 -12.19
N LEU A 67 2.51 -9.16 -11.08
CA LEU A 67 2.31 -7.72 -11.14
C LEU A 67 3.46 -7.02 -11.86
N ARG A 68 4.71 -7.30 -11.47
CA ARG A 68 5.90 -6.74 -12.13
C ARG A 68 5.97 -7.10 -13.62
N GLN A 69 5.63 -8.34 -13.97
CA GLN A 69 5.62 -8.79 -15.36
C GLN A 69 4.57 -8.02 -16.18
N VAL A 70 3.35 -7.87 -15.67
CA VAL A 70 2.26 -7.14 -16.37
C VAL A 70 2.59 -5.65 -16.47
N ALA A 71 3.16 -5.05 -15.43
CA ALA A 71 3.49 -3.63 -15.36
C ALA A 71 4.47 -3.16 -16.44
N MET A 72 5.32 -4.06 -16.94
CA MET A 72 6.26 -3.74 -18.04
C MET A 72 5.58 -3.53 -19.38
N SER A 73 4.35 -3.99 -19.56
CA SER A 73 3.61 -3.92 -20.83
C SER A 73 2.28 -3.18 -20.74
N GLU A 74 1.81 -2.90 -19.51
CA GLU A 74 0.51 -2.29 -19.28
C GLU A 74 0.67 -0.99 -18.47
N THR A 75 0.25 0.11 -19.05
CA THR A 75 0.38 1.44 -18.45
C THR A 75 -0.87 1.91 -17.70
N SER A 76 -2.02 1.26 -17.93
CA SER A 76 -3.27 1.57 -17.24
C SER A 76 -3.38 0.73 -15.96
N PRO A 77 -3.50 1.35 -14.76
CA PRO A 77 -3.72 0.62 -13.52
C PRO A 77 -4.95 -0.29 -13.54
N ALA A 78 -6.04 0.15 -14.15
CA ALA A 78 -7.26 -0.67 -14.27
C ALA A 78 -7.05 -1.91 -15.16
N ALA A 79 -6.39 -1.74 -16.31
CA ALA A 79 -6.10 -2.84 -17.21
C ALA A 79 -5.07 -3.82 -16.60
N LEU A 80 -4.04 -3.29 -15.91
CA LEU A 80 -3.09 -4.11 -15.17
C LEU A 80 -3.82 -4.96 -14.12
N MET A 81 -4.68 -4.34 -13.32
CA MET A 81 -5.42 -5.03 -12.27
C MET A 81 -6.32 -6.14 -12.83
N ALA A 82 -6.99 -5.89 -13.96
CA ALA A 82 -7.82 -6.89 -14.64
C ALA A 82 -6.98 -8.09 -15.14
N ARG A 83 -5.83 -7.83 -15.77
CA ARG A 83 -4.93 -8.88 -16.24
C ARG A 83 -4.31 -9.68 -15.11
N LEU A 84 -3.88 -9.01 -14.05
CA LEU A 84 -3.35 -9.65 -12.85
C LEU A 84 -4.43 -10.54 -12.22
N ASN A 85 -5.63 -10.02 -12.01
CA ASN A 85 -6.75 -10.78 -11.45
C ASN A 85 -7.06 -12.04 -12.26
N ALA A 86 -7.17 -11.93 -13.58
CA ALA A 86 -7.43 -13.08 -14.45
C ALA A 86 -6.34 -14.16 -14.28
N SER A 87 -5.07 -13.75 -14.28
CA SER A 87 -3.94 -14.67 -14.06
C SER A 87 -3.91 -15.28 -12.66
N LEU A 88 -4.30 -14.53 -11.62
CA LEU A 88 -4.37 -15.05 -10.25
C LEU A 88 -5.50 -16.08 -10.09
N CYS A 89 -6.61 -15.93 -10.82
CA CYS A 89 -7.70 -16.91 -10.81
C CYS A 89 -7.32 -18.23 -11.48
N GLU A 90 -6.34 -18.22 -12.39
CA GLU A 90 -5.82 -19.45 -12.98
C GLU A 90 -5.13 -20.30 -11.92
N GLN A 91 -5.41 -21.59 -11.86
CA GLN A 91 -4.80 -22.53 -10.91
C GLN A 91 -4.89 -22.07 -9.42
N ASN A 92 -6.03 -21.49 -9.06
CA ASN A 92 -6.30 -21.01 -7.70
C ASN A 92 -7.33 -21.93 -6.98
N GLU A 93 -7.05 -23.21 -6.90
CA GLU A 93 -7.92 -24.21 -6.26
C GLU A 93 -8.15 -23.92 -4.77
N ALA A 94 -7.18 -23.27 -4.13
CA ALA A 94 -7.29 -22.87 -2.73
C ALA A 94 -8.22 -21.68 -2.48
N GLY A 95 -8.71 -21.01 -3.55
CA GLY A 95 -9.60 -19.85 -3.44
C GLY A 95 -8.95 -18.63 -2.75
N MET A 96 -7.64 -18.51 -2.84
CA MET A 96 -6.91 -17.38 -2.26
C MET A 96 -7.17 -16.08 -3.05
N PHE A 97 -7.18 -14.97 -2.36
CA PHE A 97 -7.34 -13.65 -2.96
C PHE A 97 -6.38 -12.65 -2.29
N VAL A 98 -6.29 -11.49 -2.90
CA VAL A 98 -5.49 -10.38 -2.39
C VAL A 98 -6.27 -9.09 -2.49
N THR A 99 -6.27 -8.29 -1.43
CA THR A 99 -6.61 -6.87 -1.51
C THR A 99 -5.40 -6.11 -2.05
N LEU A 100 -5.57 -5.20 -3.00
CA LEU A 100 -4.43 -4.60 -3.68
C LEU A 100 -4.72 -3.18 -4.15
N ILE A 101 -3.75 -2.28 -3.96
CA ILE A 101 -3.64 -1.02 -4.68
C ILE A 101 -2.46 -1.10 -5.63
N TYR A 102 -2.67 -0.65 -6.86
CA TYR A 102 -1.61 -0.35 -7.81
C TYR A 102 -1.72 1.09 -8.28
N LEU A 103 -0.65 1.83 -8.12
CA LEU A 103 -0.55 3.26 -8.42
C LEU A 103 0.66 3.51 -9.32
N VAL A 104 0.49 4.36 -10.33
CA VAL A 104 1.57 4.87 -11.18
C VAL A 104 1.68 6.37 -10.96
N TYR A 105 2.87 6.82 -10.53
CA TYR A 105 3.19 8.22 -10.26
C TYR A 105 4.15 8.76 -11.33
N ASP A 106 3.83 9.93 -11.86
CA ASP A 106 4.68 10.66 -12.79
C ASP A 106 5.53 11.67 -12.02
N LEU A 107 6.86 11.54 -12.12
CA LEU A 107 7.80 12.35 -11.35
C LEU A 107 7.84 13.82 -11.80
N ASP A 108 7.52 14.10 -13.06
CA ASP A 108 7.61 15.46 -13.60
C ASP A 108 6.39 16.30 -13.24
N SER A 109 5.20 15.74 -13.41
CA SER A 109 3.94 16.44 -13.15
C SER A 109 3.45 16.30 -11.71
N GLY A 110 3.83 15.20 -11.02
CA GLY A 110 3.23 14.80 -9.75
C GLY A 110 1.85 14.19 -9.90
N GLU A 111 1.41 13.93 -11.12
CA GLU A 111 0.16 13.23 -11.38
C GLU A 111 0.29 11.74 -11.03
N TYR A 112 -0.79 11.16 -10.58
CA TYR A 112 -0.88 9.71 -10.38
C TYR A 112 -2.19 9.15 -10.92
N LEU A 113 -2.10 7.89 -11.36
CA LEU A 113 -3.24 7.05 -11.69
C LEU A 113 -3.23 5.85 -10.76
N TYR A 114 -4.38 5.44 -10.24
CA TYR A 114 -4.44 4.26 -9.39
C TYR A 114 -5.72 3.45 -9.58
N SER A 115 -5.60 2.16 -9.29
CA SER A 115 -6.71 1.20 -9.21
C SER A 115 -6.68 0.50 -7.87
N ASN A 116 -7.86 0.06 -7.40
CA ASN A 116 -8.02 -0.57 -6.09
C ASN A 116 -8.85 -1.86 -6.25
N ALA A 117 -8.32 -2.94 -5.70
CA ALA A 117 -8.97 -4.25 -5.61
C ALA A 117 -9.35 -4.54 -4.15
N GLY A 118 -10.26 -3.74 -3.58
CA GLY A 118 -10.81 -3.98 -2.23
C GLY A 118 -9.87 -3.66 -1.07
N HIS A 119 -8.82 -2.88 -1.31
CA HIS A 119 -7.84 -2.51 -0.27
C HIS A 119 -8.21 -1.17 0.40
N ASN A 120 -7.64 -0.89 1.58
CA ASN A 120 -7.82 0.34 2.34
C ASN A 120 -7.55 1.60 1.48
N PRO A 121 -8.31 2.70 1.69
CA PRO A 121 -8.12 3.90 0.91
C PRO A 121 -6.76 4.55 1.21
N PRO A 122 -6.02 5.02 0.17
CA PRO A 122 -4.81 5.81 0.41
C PRO A 122 -5.10 7.10 1.15
N ALA A 123 -4.16 7.55 1.99
CA ALA A 123 -4.21 8.84 2.65
C ALA A 123 -3.25 9.84 1.99
N VAL A 124 -3.68 11.08 1.80
CA VAL A 124 -2.84 12.22 1.38
C VAL A 124 -2.66 13.15 2.55
N ILE A 125 -1.41 13.39 2.92
CA ILE A 125 -1.02 14.22 4.04
C ILE A 125 -0.30 15.48 3.53
N GLY A 126 -0.76 16.64 3.96
CA GLY A 126 -0.14 17.92 3.62
C GLY A 126 -0.84 19.07 4.31
N ASN A 127 -0.12 20.16 4.56
CA ASN A 127 -0.63 21.38 5.21
C ASN A 127 -1.35 21.12 6.55
N GLY A 128 -0.84 20.17 7.35
CA GLY A 128 -1.43 19.82 8.65
C GLY A 128 -2.78 19.09 8.53
N ARG A 129 -3.07 18.48 7.40
CA ARG A 129 -4.31 17.71 7.14
C ARG A 129 -4.00 16.33 6.61
N CYS A 130 -4.87 15.38 6.92
CA CYS A 130 -4.92 14.06 6.31
C CYS A 130 -6.27 13.88 5.64
N THR A 131 -6.27 13.41 4.39
CA THR A 131 -7.50 13.19 3.62
C THR A 131 -7.41 11.84 2.94
N TYR A 132 -8.39 10.99 3.13
CA TYR A 132 -8.48 9.73 2.39
C TYR A 132 -8.94 9.96 0.95
N LEU A 133 -8.29 9.27 0.02
CA LEU A 133 -8.75 9.23 -1.36
C LEU A 133 -10.00 8.35 -1.44
N ASP A 134 -10.98 8.79 -2.24
CA ASP A 134 -12.13 7.95 -2.58
C ASP A 134 -11.70 6.86 -3.59
N PRO A 135 -11.55 5.58 -3.18
CA PRO A 135 -10.97 4.56 -4.05
C PRO A 135 -11.89 4.21 -5.22
N PRO A 136 -11.34 3.92 -6.41
CA PRO A 136 -12.14 3.33 -7.48
C PRO A 136 -12.65 1.96 -7.06
N LYS A 137 -13.89 1.64 -7.41
CA LYS A 137 -14.51 0.37 -7.04
C LYS A 137 -13.82 -0.80 -7.77
N GLY A 138 -13.53 -1.87 -7.03
CA GLY A 138 -12.98 -3.12 -7.52
C GLY A 138 -13.16 -4.23 -6.48
N LEU A 139 -13.35 -5.46 -6.95
CA LEU A 139 -13.32 -6.66 -6.09
C LEU A 139 -11.88 -7.03 -5.77
N VAL A 140 -11.68 -7.75 -4.68
CA VAL A 140 -10.39 -8.38 -4.37
C VAL A 140 -9.90 -9.22 -5.56
N ALA A 141 -8.60 -9.22 -5.80
CA ALA A 141 -8.03 -9.93 -6.95
C ALA A 141 -7.78 -11.41 -6.65
N GLY A 142 -8.06 -12.29 -7.62
CA GLY A 142 -7.91 -13.73 -7.50
C GLY A 142 -9.22 -14.47 -7.19
N MET A 143 -10.34 -13.77 -6.93
CA MET A 143 -11.61 -14.39 -6.57
C MET A 143 -12.54 -14.60 -7.76
N MET A 144 -12.61 -13.65 -8.68
CA MET A 144 -13.54 -13.68 -9.81
C MET A 144 -12.81 -13.24 -11.10
N GLY A 145 -12.56 -14.16 -12.02
CA GLY A 145 -11.73 -13.92 -13.21
C GLY A 145 -12.20 -12.78 -14.12
N GLU A 146 -13.52 -12.54 -14.19
CA GLU A 146 -14.13 -11.48 -15.01
C GLU A 146 -14.36 -10.16 -14.24
N ALA A 147 -13.77 -10.01 -13.04
CA ALA A 147 -13.91 -8.78 -12.27
C ALA A 147 -13.39 -7.57 -13.06
N ARG A 148 -14.16 -6.48 -12.99
CA ARG A 148 -13.82 -5.22 -13.65
C ARG A 148 -13.23 -4.26 -12.64
N TYR A 149 -12.21 -3.54 -13.06
CA TYR A 149 -11.53 -2.55 -12.27
C TYR A 149 -11.64 -1.18 -12.93
N LEU A 150 -11.75 -0.17 -12.09
CA LEU A 150 -11.73 1.23 -12.52
C LEU A 150 -10.43 1.86 -12.06
N GLN A 151 -10.08 3.01 -12.64
CA GLN A 151 -8.95 3.82 -12.18
C GLN A 151 -9.40 5.25 -11.93
N LYS A 152 -8.71 5.93 -11.03
CA LYS A 152 -8.85 7.35 -10.76
C LYS A 152 -7.51 8.04 -10.93
N ALA A 153 -7.58 9.33 -11.23
CA ALA A 153 -6.42 10.21 -11.32
C ALA A 153 -6.42 11.20 -10.16
N GLY A 154 -5.22 11.66 -9.82
CA GLY A 154 -5.01 12.76 -8.90
C GLY A 154 -3.66 13.40 -9.10
N THR A 155 -3.37 14.42 -8.33
CA THR A 155 -2.07 15.12 -8.34
C THR A 155 -1.59 15.26 -6.90
N LEU A 156 -0.37 14.84 -6.63
CA LEU A 156 0.29 15.04 -5.36
C LEU A 156 1.02 16.40 -5.40
N ALA A 157 0.60 17.33 -4.56
CA ALA A 157 1.23 18.64 -4.49
C ALA A 157 2.65 18.56 -3.89
N PRO A 158 3.58 19.48 -4.24
CA PRO A 158 4.87 19.58 -3.57
C PRO A 158 4.73 19.67 -2.04
N GLY A 159 5.58 18.97 -1.32
CA GLY A 159 5.54 18.86 0.13
C GLY A 159 4.51 17.88 0.69
N HIS A 160 3.61 17.35 -0.12
CA HIS A 160 2.60 16.38 0.31
C HIS A 160 3.14 14.94 0.24
N THR A 161 2.55 14.08 1.06
CA THR A 161 2.86 12.64 1.12
C THR A 161 1.60 11.83 0.83
N LEU A 162 1.71 10.85 -0.07
CA LEU A 162 0.74 9.79 -0.25
C LEU A 162 1.16 8.60 0.62
N MET A 163 0.26 8.14 1.49
CA MET A 163 0.45 6.99 2.39
C MET A 163 -0.48 5.86 1.98
N LEU A 164 0.10 4.71 1.71
CA LEU A 164 -0.59 3.43 1.56
C LEU A 164 -0.34 2.61 2.83
N TYR A 165 -1.33 1.84 3.28
CA TYR A 165 -1.25 1.07 4.52
C TYR A 165 -2.20 -0.12 4.48
N THR A 166 -1.90 -1.18 5.22
CA THR A 166 -2.76 -2.36 5.38
C THR A 166 -3.68 -2.21 6.60
N ASP A 167 -4.72 -3.02 6.65
CA ASP A 167 -5.75 -2.99 7.71
C ASP A 167 -5.18 -3.28 9.11
N GLY A 168 -4.09 -4.07 9.22
CA GLY A 168 -3.41 -4.27 10.49
C GLY A 168 -2.98 -2.98 11.21
N VAL A 169 -2.91 -1.85 10.48
CA VAL A 169 -2.70 -0.52 11.07
C VAL A 169 -3.94 -0.06 11.83
N THR A 170 -5.10 -0.05 11.17
CA THR A 170 -6.36 0.47 11.72
C THR A 170 -7.10 -0.52 12.60
N GLU A 171 -6.81 -1.82 12.43
CA GLU A 171 -7.39 -2.91 13.20
C GLU A 171 -6.50 -3.37 14.38
N ALA A 172 -5.42 -2.65 14.67
CA ALA A 172 -4.63 -2.88 15.88
C ALA A 172 -5.51 -2.68 17.12
N PHE A 173 -5.50 -3.67 18.04
CA PHE A 173 -6.26 -3.65 19.28
C PHE A 173 -5.44 -3.10 20.44
N ASP A 174 -6.12 -2.40 21.36
CA ASP A 174 -5.60 -2.13 22.68
C ASP A 174 -5.94 -3.27 23.68
N PRO A 175 -5.44 -3.26 24.93
CA PRO A 175 -5.76 -4.28 25.93
C PRO A 175 -7.25 -4.37 26.33
N ALA A 176 -8.08 -3.43 25.90
CA ALA A 176 -9.53 -3.41 26.11
C ALA A 176 -10.32 -3.83 24.84
N ASP A 177 -9.65 -4.42 23.84
CA ASP A 177 -10.20 -4.82 22.55
C ASP A 177 -10.78 -3.65 21.72
N ALA A 178 -10.32 -2.42 21.94
CA ALA A 178 -10.70 -1.29 21.12
C ALA A 178 -9.75 -1.13 19.92
N LEU A 179 -10.31 -0.95 18.73
CA LEU A 179 -9.55 -0.72 17.50
C LEU A 179 -8.84 0.64 17.52
N TYR A 180 -7.68 0.72 16.88
CA TYR A 180 -6.98 1.97 16.62
C TYR A 180 -7.82 2.94 15.79
N GLY A 181 -8.35 2.46 14.65
CA GLY A 181 -9.33 3.13 13.80
C GLY A 181 -8.75 4.19 12.86
N GLU A 182 -9.50 4.47 11.80
CA GLU A 182 -9.11 5.42 10.75
C GLU A 182 -9.02 6.87 11.24
N ASP A 183 -9.90 7.30 12.14
CA ASP A 183 -9.93 8.68 12.65
C ASP A 183 -8.68 9.00 13.47
N ARG A 184 -8.24 8.07 14.33
CA ARG A 184 -7.02 8.23 15.12
C ARG A 184 -5.80 8.19 14.22
N PHE A 185 -5.77 7.30 13.25
CA PHE A 185 -4.70 7.23 12.25
C PHE A 185 -4.58 8.55 11.48
N ALA A 186 -5.67 9.06 10.89
CA ALA A 186 -5.69 10.32 10.16
C ALA A 186 -5.26 11.52 11.03
N SER A 187 -5.74 11.58 12.28
CA SER A 187 -5.38 12.64 13.23
C SER A 187 -3.89 12.60 13.58
N GLY A 188 -3.33 11.41 13.78
CA GLY A 188 -1.90 11.21 14.04
C GLY A 188 -1.03 11.65 12.88
N LEU A 189 -1.41 11.29 11.65
CA LEU A 189 -0.71 11.71 10.43
C LEU A 189 -0.76 13.23 10.23
N ALA A 190 -1.91 13.85 10.47
CA ALA A 190 -2.10 15.30 10.34
C ALA A 190 -1.27 16.10 11.37
N ALA A 191 -1.06 15.54 12.56
CA ALA A 191 -0.30 16.18 13.65
C ALA A 191 1.22 16.07 13.49
N THR A 192 1.71 15.24 12.54
CA THR A 192 3.15 15.03 12.33
C THR A 192 3.80 16.31 11.79
N SER A 193 4.73 16.87 12.56
CA SER A 193 5.42 18.13 12.23
C SER A 193 6.68 17.93 11.39
N GLU A 194 7.26 16.73 11.41
CA GLU A 194 8.50 16.46 10.68
C GLU A 194 8.25 16.14 9.20
N PRO A 195 8.89 16.89 8.28
CA PRO A 195 8.79 16.58 6.87
C PRO A 195 9.63 15.35 6.53
N GLY A 196 9.04 14.40 5.81
CA GLY A 196 9.75 13.23 5.30
C GLY A 196 8.92 11.95 5.33
N ALA A 197 9.05 11.14 4.29
CA ALA A 197 8.31 9.89 4.18
C ALA A 197 8.67 8.92 5.33
N ALA A 198 9.95 8.82 5.68
CA ALA A 198 10.42 7.93 6.75
C ALA A 198 9.94 8.41 8.14
N ALA A 199 10.00 9.72 8.41
CA ALA A 199 9.53 10.28 9.67
C ALA A 199 8.02 10.03 9.87
N LEU A 200 7.23 10.27 8.81
CA LEU A 200 5.78 10.05 8.84
C LEU A 200 5.43 8.58 9.13
N VAL A 201 6.07 7.63 8.44
CA VAL A 201 5.84 6.20 8.68
C VAL A 201 6.28 5.80 10.09
N THR A 202 7.43 6.31 10.57
CA THR A 202 7.91 6.01 11.93
C THR A 202 6.94 6.53 12.99
N GLN A 203 6.42 7.74 12.84
CA GLN A 203 5.42 8.31 13.75
C GLN A 203 4.10 7.55 13.70
N ALA A 204 3.64 7.16 12.51
CA ALA A 204 2.45 6.34 12.35
C ALA A 204 2.60 4.99 13.08
N ARG A 205 3.73 4.31 12.88
CA ARG A 205 4.01 3.03 13.54
C ARG A 205 4.08 3.17 15.06
N LEU A 206 4.76 4.20 15.56
CA LEU A 206 4.83 4.50 17.00
C LEU A 206 3.44 4.78 17.61
N SER A 207 2.57 5.49 16.87
CA SER A 207 1.21 5.77 17.33
C SER A 207 0.36 4.49 17.46
N VAL A 208 0.53 3.53 16.56
CA VAL A 208 -0.09 2.20 16.65
C VAL A 208 0.46 1.44 17.87
N ASP A 209 1.78 1.44 18.10
CA ASP A 209 2.40 0.78 19.26
C ASP A 209 1.92 1.34 20.59
N LEU A 210 1.81 2.66 20.67
CA LEU A 210 1.31 3.34 21.86
C LEU A 210 -0.16 3.00 22.16
N HIS A 211 -0.98 2.85 21.10
CA HIS A 211 -2.36 2.41 21.26
C HIS A 211 -2.42 0.94 21.72
N ALA A 212 -1.68 0.07 21.03
CA ALA A 212 -1.65 -1.36 21.38
C ALA A 212 -1.16 -1.61 22.80
N SER A 213 -0.33 -0.71 23.36
CA SER A 213 0.09 -0.73 24.78
C SER A 213 0.54 -2.11 25.26
N GLY A 214 1.21 -2.88 24.41
CA GLY A 214 1.70 -4.23 24.69
C GLY A 214 0.71 -5.36 24.38
N ALA A 215 -0.48 -5.09 23.83
CA ALA A 215 -1.33 -6.12 23.25
C ALA A 215 -0.61 -6.84 22.10
N ALA A 216 -0.88 -8.12 21.90
CA ALA A 216 -0.27 -8.89 20.85
C ALA A 216 -0.73 -8.37 19.46
N GLN A 217 0.21 -8.25 18.53
CA GLN A 217 -0.10 -7.87 17.15
C GLN A 217 -0.97 -8.95 16.49
N SER A 218 -2.14 -8.58 15.98
CA SER A 218 -3.14 -9.47 15.41
C SER A 218 -2.91 -9.77 13.92
N ASP A 219 -2.40 -8.78 13.18
CA ASP A 219 -2.12 -8.87 11.75
C ASP A 219 -0.85 -8.13 11.35
N ASP A 220 -0.39 -8.34 10.11
CA ASP A 220 0.78 -7.67 9.56
C ASP A 220 0.53 -6.16 9.49
N ILE A 221 1.52 -5.36 9.82
CA ILE A 221 1.45 -3.89 9.77
C ILE A 221 2.38 -3.40 8.68
N THR A 222 1.80 -2.88 7.61
CA THR A 222 2.58 -2.43 6.46
C THR A 222 2.23 -1.01 6.06
N PHE A 223 3.27 -0.23 5.74
CA PHE A 223 3.18 1.13 5.22
C PHE A 223 4.03 1.29 3.98
N LEU A 224 3.56 2.07 3.04
CA LEU A 224 4.34 2.56 1.90
C LEU A 224 4.01 4.03 1.68
N ALA A 225 5.00 4.91 1.85
CA ALA A 225 4.85 6.35 1.70
C ALA A 225 5.63 6.86 0.50
N LEU A 226 4.98 7.71 -0.31
CA LEU A 226 5.59 8.51 -1.37
C LEU A 226 5.41 9.98 -1.02
N ARG A 227 6.50 10.73 -0.87
CA ARG A 227 6.50 12.19 -0.70
C ARG A 227 7.01 12.86 -1.95
N ARG A 228 6.26 13.84 -2.46
CA ARG A 228 6.75 14.78 -3.45
C ARG A 228 7.52 15.90 -2.73
N VAL A 229 8.80 16.09 -3.06
CA VAL A 229 9.66 17.10 -2.42
C VAL A 229 9.56 18.45 -3.13
N LEU A 230 9.57 18.42 -4.49
CA LEU A 230 9.58 19.61 -5.37
C LEU A 230 8.33 19.67 -6.23
#